data_8da3f3d7afb8b3902fffff5ccc8077a5
#
_entry.id   8da3f3d7afb8b3902fffff5ccc8077a5
#
_cell.length_a   1.000
_cell.length_b   1.000
_cell.length_c   1.000
_cell.angle_alpha   90.00
_cell.angle_beta   90.00
_cell.angle_gamma   90.00
#
_symmetry.space_group_name_H-M   'P 1'
#
loop_
_entity.id
_entity.type
_entity.pdbx_description
1 polymer ?
#
loop_
_entity_poly.entity_id
_entity_poly.type
_entity_poly.pdbx_seq_one_letter_code
_entity_poly.pdbx_strand_id
1 'polypeptide(L)'
;MREKLKVFGIPIGIMLLFIAALFFHQLLLVKELPQPNWSRSLPLDFTSKERPQVFQNNGELYLSSKGKIHAFTINDEMSVADERVIDTKITRGYPFWTDGNEFIYYKDGNLVSTQDNQDQILSKEITGLGVSANDIYYWSNEQLYEYNVQEGSSREVYTFPSGISDVHVGENGKAVIQVEQDDTHDFVYYMNENRVVSEKPFLLVNTAPNKKVDGLTFKVTDEKLTLLYNEKSRTQGTLSYSTYKVQVPLQEVGSSILTGSKVEFVNKDTGEKLANAGGVQFVNVDGKESVVFTSEGQRIGDNSAMSLYAAPFQDQGILEGSPLSTTKHVTYSPVQLTDEALVWFNYDGGTYELYGASQNDQVVSKSTNWSKRSVKEALNNGVLMMFSSLVTVLTSFYWVLPSLFLLILLYIFRPNAFEKDGISWAEYASIIIFMLMPISYTSNAMNAYFYQVAPEYFVFPGSGYALLLLISVITWVIWKIGRDPDWGSFAGAFYFMGIYILFYITSIGPYIFNLF
;
A
#
# COMPACT_ATOMS: atom_id res chain seq x y z
N MET A 1 45.64 -26.47 -8.60
CA MET A 1 44.46 -25.81 -9.24
C MET A 1 43.17 -26.62 -9.10
N ARG A 2 43.17 -27.94 -9.41
CA ARG A 2 42.00 -28.83 -9.27
C ARG A 2 41.46 -28.92 -7.84
N GLU A 3 42.29 -28.94 -6.79
CA GLU A 3 41.86 -29.01 -5.39
C GLU A 3 41.19 -27.72 -4.93
N LYS A 4 41.78 -26.56 -5.23
CA LYS A 4 41.14 -25.26 -4.93
C LYS A 4 39.76 -25.11 -5.59
N LEU A 5 39.59 -25.69 -6.78
CA LEU A 5 38.30 -25.69 -7.48
C LEU A 5 37.26 -26.54 -6.74
N LYS A 6 37.65 -27.69 -6.16
CA LYS A 6 36.73 -28.53 -5.37
C LYS A 6 36.35 -27.89 -4.04
N VAL A 7 37.34 -27.30 -3.34
CA VAL A 7 37.14 -26.69 -2.02
C VAL A 7 36.29 -25.43 -2.07
N PHE A 8 36.55 -24.53 -3.03
CA PHE A 8 35.90 -23.23 -3.11
C PHE A 8 35.01 -23.04 -4.34
N GLY A 9 35.43 -23.60 -5.49
CA GLY A 9 34.72 -23.35 -6.74
C GLY A 9 33.31 -23.98 -6.78
N ILE A 10 33.16 -25.22 -6.29
CA ILE A 10 31.86 -25.89 -6.24
C ILE A 10 30.88 -25.17 -5.28
N PRO A 11 31.25 -24.88 -4.01
CA PRO A 11 30.38 -24.11 -3.11
C PRO A 11 29.97 -22.74 -3.68
N ILE A 12 30.95 -22.00 -4.23
CA ILE A 12 30.65 -20.68 -4.83
C ILE A 12 29.72 -20.82 -6.04
N GLY A 13 29.95 -21.83 -6.89
CA GLY A 13 29.07 -22.10 -8.05
C GLY A 13 27.62 -22.37 -7.64
N ILE A 14 27.39 -23.18 -6.60
CA ILE A 14 26.05 -23.47 -6.09
C ILE A 14 25.45 -22.24 -5.41
N MET A 15 26.21 -21.48 -4.64
CA MET A 15 25.79 -20.20 -4.08
C MET A 15 25.28 -19.25 -5.17
N LEU A 16 26.05 -19.10 -6.26
CA LEU A 16 25.64 -18.25 -7.39
C LEU A 16 24.34 -18.74 -8.06
N LEU A 17 24.11 -20.07 -8.11
CA LEU A 17 22.85 -20.62 -8.60
C LEU A 17 21.66 -20.25 -7.68
N PHE A 18 21.84 -20.32 -6.36
CA PHE A 18 20.79 -19.88 -5.42
C PHE A 18 20.51 -18.39 -5.54
N ILE A 19 21.53 -17.56 -5.66
CA ILE A 19 21.39 -16.12 -5.90
C ILE A 19 20.65 -15.87 -7.23
N ALA A 20 21.03 -16.56 -8.29
CA ALA A 20 20.36 -16.44 -9.59
C ALA A 20 18.88 -16.87 -9.51
N ALA A 21 18.57 -17.95 -8.76
CA ALA A 21 17.20 -18.40 -8.53
C ALA A 21 16.39 -17.35 -7.75
N LEU A 22 16.97 -16.71 -6.73
CA LEU A 22 16.34 -15.61 -5.99
C LEU A 22 16.01 -14.44 -6.93
N PHE A 23 16.97 -13.98 -7.72
CA PHE A 23 16.73 -12.89 -8.66
C PHE A 23 15.68 -13.25 -9.72
N PHE A 24 15.72 -14.48 -10.22
CA PHE A 24 14.71 -14.96 -11.17
C PHE A 24 13.31 -14.98 -10.54
N HIS A 25 13.19 -15.45 -9.30
CA HIS A 25 11.93 -15.38 -8.55
C HIS A 25 11.44 -13.94 -8.38
N GLN A 26 12.32 -13.00 -8.00
CA GLN A 26 11.97 -11.58 -7.89
C GLN A 26 11.51 -11.00 -9.25
N LEU A 27 12.13 -11.42 -10.35
CA LEU A 27 11.70 -11.03 -11.69
C LEU A 27 10.28 -11.53 -12.02
N LEU A 28 9.89 -12.72 -11.56
CA LEU A 28 8.53 -13.23 -11.74
C LEU A 28 7.54 -12.44 -10.88
N LEU A 29 7.85 -12.22 -9.60
CA LEU A 29 6.98 -11.47 -8.66
C LEU A 29 6.71 -10.04 -9.14
N VAL A 30 7.73 -9.36 -9.68
CA VAL A 30 7.57 -8.01 -10.22
C VAL A 30 6.63 -7.97 -11.42
N LYS A 31 6.29 -9.08 -12.06
CA LYS A 31 5.35 -9.17 -13.19
C LYS A 31 3.95 -9.62 -12.77
N GLU A 32 3.79 -10.04 -11.54
CA GLU A 32 2.50 -10.50 -11.03
C GLU A 32 1.46 -9.38 -11.03
N LEU A 33 0.27 -9.69 -11.55
CA LEU A 33 -0.86 -8.77 -11.55
C LEU A 33 -1.47 -8.69 -10.14
N PRO A 34 -1.98 -7.51 -9.74
CA PRO A 34 -2.68 -7.39 -8.46
C PRO A 34 -3.98 -8.21 -8.42
N GLN A 35 -4.64 -8.33 -9.58
CA GLN A 35 -5.80 -9.16 -9.85
C GLN A 35 -5.76 -9.63 -11.31
N PRO A 36 -6.44 -10.73 -11.68
CA PRO A 36 -6.36 -11.29 -13.04
C PRO A 36 -6.70 -10.31 -14.17
N ASN A 37 -7.65 -9.41 -13.95
CA ASN A 37 -8.15 -8.46 -14.96
C ASN A 37 -7.73 -7.01 -14.66
N TRP A 38 -6.68 -6.80 -13.85
CA TRP A 38 -6.24 -5.47 -13.45
C TRP A 38 -4.76 -5.27 -13.75
N SER A 39 -4.42 -4.21 -14.43
CA SER A 39 -3.02 -3.94 -14.76
C SER A 39 -2.19 -3.65 -13.51
N ARG A 40 -0.89 -3.82 -13.60
CA ARG A 40 0.04 -3.29 -12.60
C ARG A 40 -0.02 -1.76 -12.57
N SER A 41 0.43 -1.21 -11.44
CA SER A 41 0.58 0.24 -11.30
C SER A 41 1.56 0.82 -12.32
N LEU A 42 1.09 1.73 -13.16
CA LEU A 42 1.88 2.42 -14.17
C LEU A 42 2.15 3.86 -13.73
N PRO A 43 3.39 4.36 -13.77
CA PRO A 43 3.68 5.76 -13.48
C PRO A 43 3.17 6.66 -14.61
N LEU A 44 2.65 7.84 -14.25
CA LEU A 44 2.07 8.82 -15.17
C LEU A 44 2.90 10.12 -15.25
N ASP A 45 4.22 10.02 -15.07
CA ASP A 45 5.23 11.08 -15.24
C ASP A 45 4.96 12.42 -14.52
N PHE A 46 4.16 12.39 -13.44
CA PHE A 46 3.95 13.56 -12.58
C PHE A 46 4.53 13.32 -11.18
N THR A 47 5.25 14.31 -10.66
CA THR A 47 5.82 14.30 -9.32
C THR A 47 5.61 15.63 -8.59
N SER A 48 5.33 15.57 -7.29
CA SER A 48 5.19 16.74 -6.43
C SER A 48 5.79 16.51 -5.05
N LYS A 49 6.37 17.54 -4.44
CA LYS A 49 6.79 17.52 -3.03
C LYS A 49 5.64 17.77 -2.05
N GLU A 50 4.53 18.27 -2.54
CA GLU A 50 3.33 18.55 -1.77
C GLU A 50 2.23 17.61 -2.22
N ARG A 51 1.32 17.23 -1.29
CA ARG A 51 0.16 16.42 -1.63
C ARG A 51 -0.75 17.22 -2.57
N PRO A 52 -0.92 16.79 -3.83
CA PRO A 52 -1.76 17.50 -4.78
C PRO A 52 -3.24 17.35 -4.40
N GLN A 53 -4.04 18.36 -4.71
CA GLN A 53 -5.50 18.22 -4.83
C GLN A 53 -5.80 17.75 -6.25
N VAL A 54 -6.83 16.93 -6.36
CA VAL A 54 -7.24 16.34 -7.64
C VAL A 54 -8.63 16.82 -7.97
N PHE A 55 -8.80 17.20 -9.21
CA PHE A 55 -10.10 17.51 -9.79
C PHE A 55 -10.19 16.87 -11.17
N GLN A 56 -11.35 16.33 -11.52
CA GLN A 56 -11.58 15.73 -12.83
C GLN A 56 -12.80 16.38 -13.46
N ASN A 57 -12.63 16.81 -14.71
CA ASN A 57 -13.72 17.35 -15.49
C ASN A 57 -13.46 17.10 -17.00
N ASN A 58 -14.52 16.82 -17.76
CA ASN A 58 -14.48 16.65 -19.23
C ASN A 58 -13.39 15.68 -19.74
N GLY A 59 -13.09 14.61 -18.96
CA GLY A 59 -12.05 13.63 -19.32
C GLY A 59 -10.61 14.08 -19.08
N GLU A 60 -10.41 15.29 -18.56
CA GLU A 60 -9.10 15.79 -18.11
C GLU A 60 -8.94 15.66 -16.60
N LEU A 61 -7.73 15.36 -16.17
CA LEU A 61 -7.32 15.29 -14.77
C LEU A 61 -6.50 16.54 -14.43
N TYR A 62 -6.92 17.27 -13.43
CA TYR A 62 -6.27 18.49 -12.97
C TYR A 62 -5.65 18.25 -11.57
N LEU A 63 -4.37 18.59 -11.43
CA LEU A 63 -3.58 18.39 -10.22
C LEU A 63 -2.99 19.69 -9.73
N SER A 64 -3.30 20.09 -8.49
CA SER A 64 -2.67 21.28 -7.92
C SER A 64 -1.31 20.94 -7.27
N SER A 65 -0.29 21.73 -7.58
CA SER A 65 1.04 21.61 -6.98
C SER A 65 1.77 22.95 -6.98
N LYS A 66 2.24 23.41 -5.83
CA LYS A 66 3.06 24.61 -5.65
C LYS A 66 2.47 25.87 -6.28
N GLY A 67 1.16 26.07 -6.13
CA GLY A 67 0.46 27.22 -6.71
C GLY A 67 0.28 27.15 -8.24
N LYS A 68 0.43 25.97 -8.83
CA LYS A 68 0.17 25.66 -10.24
C LYS A 68 -0.87 24.58 -10.35
N ILE A 69 -1.57 24.54 -11.45
CA ILE A 69 -2.43 23.44 -11.84
C ILE A 69 -1.84 22.79 -13.08
N HIS A 70 -1.66 21.48 -13.00
CA HIS A 70 -1.25 20.63 -14.11
C HIS A 70 -2.50 19.94 -14.65
N ALA A 71 -2.83 20.17 -15.91
CA ALA A 71 -3.93 19.51 -16.61
C ALA A 71 -3.38 18.38 -17.48
N PHE A 72 -3.92 17.19 -17.32
CA PHE A 72 -3.49 15.99 -18.04
C PHE A 72 -4.65 15.37 -18.82
N THR A 73 -4.41 15.06 -20.07
CA THR A 73 -5.23 14.11 -20.82
C THR A 73 -4.55 12.73 -20.73
N ILE A 74 -5.23 11.78 -20.12
CA ILE A 74 -4.75 10.40 -20.00
C ILE A 74 -5.51 9.55 -21.03
N ASN A 75 -4.77 8.87 -21.90
CA ASN A 75 -5.35 8.03 -22.93
C ASN A 75 -5.71 6.61 -22.41
N ASP A 76 -6.41 5.82 -23.25
CA ASP A 76 -6.83 4.45 -22.92
C ASP A 76 -5.65 3.50 -22.66
N GLU A 77 -4.43 3.86 -23.08
CA GLU A 77 -3.21 3.10 -22.78
C GLU A 77 -2.56 3.45 -21.43
N MET A 78 -3.23 4.27 -20.60
CA MET A 78 -2.71 4.77 -19.33
C MET A 78 -1.36 5.50 -19.52
N SER A 79 -1.30 6.39 -20.51
CA SER A 79 -0.18 7.31 -20.71
C SER A 79 -0.67 8.75 -20.85
N VAL A 80 0.16 9.69 -20.44
CA VAL A 80 -0.12 11.12 -20.60
C VAL A 80 -0.03 11.46 -22.09
N ALA A 81 -1.16 11.86 -22.67
CA ALA A 81 -1.24 12.27 -24.07
C ALA A 81 -0.90 13.75 -24.25
N ASP A 82 -1.31 14.58 -23.28
CA ASP A 82 -1.04 16.01 -23.25
C ASP A 82 -0.89 16.50 -21.81
N GLU A 83 -0.03 17.50 -21.59
CA GLU A 83 0.15 18.18 -20.32
C GLU A 83 0.16 19.71 -20.54
N ARG A 84 -0.68 20.42 -19.78
CA ARG A 84 -0.70 21.88 -19.71
C ARG A 84 -0.43 22.32 -18.28
N VAL A 85 0.40 23.33 -18.10
CA VAL A 85 0.70 23.90 -16.77
C VAL A 85 0.14 25.32 -16.72
N ILE A 86 -0.74 25.56 -15.76
CA ILE A 86 -1.42 26.83 -15.52
C ILE A 86 -0.89 27.43 -14.22
N ASP A 87 -0.38 28.66 -14.31
CA ASP A 87 0.06 29.40 -13.13
C ASP A 87 -1.17 29.93 -12.37
N THR A 88 -1.37 29.44 -11.15
CA THR A 88 -2.41 29.88 -10.22
C THR A 88 -1.76 30.22 -8.89
N LYS A 89 -2.53 30.86 -8.00
CA LYS A 89 -2.08 31.12 -6.62
C LYS A 89 -2.94 30.37 -5.62
N ILE A 90 -3.34 29.15 -5.99
CA ILE A 90 -4.19 28.31 -5.15
C ILE A 90 -3.56 28.06 -3.80
N THR A 91 -4.34 28.17 -2.74
CA THR A 91 -3.91 27.82 -1.38
C THR A 91 -3.81 26.30 -1.25
N ARG A 92 -2.69 25.85 -0.70
CA ARG A 92 -2.43 24.43 -0.47
C ARG A 92 -3.54 23.78 0.37
N GLY A 93 -3.98 22.59 -0.07
CA GLY A 93 -4.93 21.76 0.67
C GLY A 93 -6.40 22.11 0.45
N TYR A 94 -6.70 23.15 -0.31
CA TYR A 94 -8.06 23.48 -0.68
C TYR A 94 -8.44 22.91 -2.04
N PRO A 95 -9.72 22.49 -2.23
CA PRO A 95 -10.21 22.08 -3.54
C PRO A 95 -10.24 23.26 -4.52
N PHE A 96 -10.38 22.95 -5.78
CA PHE A 96 -10.59 23.93 -6.85
C PHE A 96 -11.53 23.34 -7.90
N TRP A 97 -12.15 24.21 -8.68
CA TRP A 97 -12.98 23.85 -9.82
C TRP A 97 -12.40 24.41 -11.11
N THR A 98 -12.62 23.73 -12.22
CA THR A 98 -12.28 24.26 -13.55
C THR A 98 -13.12 23.60 -14.65
N ASP A 99 -13.42 24.36 -15.70
CA ASP A 99 -13.95 23.86 -16.99
C ASP A 99 -12.85 23.70 -18.06
N GLY A 100 -11.59 23.96 -17.67
CA GLY A 100 -10.43 23.97 -18.57
C GLY A 100 -9.97 25.37 -18.98
N ASN A 101 -10.83 26.40 -18.89
CA ASN A 101 -10.54 27.81 -19.22
C ASN A 101 -10.56 28.70 -17.99
N GLU A 102 -11.54 28.51 -17.13
CA GLU A 102 -11.68 29.22 -15.87
C GLU A 102 -11.29 28.32 -14.70
N PHE A 103 -10.61 28.88 -13.69
CA PHE A 103 -10.19 28.20 -12.47
C PHE A 103 -10.75 28.94 -11.26
N ILE A 104 -11.59 28.26 -10.48
CA ILE A 104 -12.20 28.81 -9.26
C ILE A 104 -11.61 28.09 -8.07
N TYR A 105 -11.06 28.84 -7.12
CA TYR A 105 -10.35 28.29 -5.97
C TYR A 105 -10.37 29.20 -4.74
N TYR A 106 -10.05 28.63 -3.60
CA TYR A 106 -9.86 29.35 -2.34
C TYR A 106 -8.46 29.99 -2.27
N LYS A 107 -8.41 31.27 -1.90
CA LYS A 107 -7.16 32.00 -1.67
C LYS A 107 -7.34 33.04 -0.57
N ASP A 108 -6.62 32.87 0.52
CA ASP A 108 -6.55 33.86 1.62
C ASP A 108 -7.90 34.38 2.10
N GLY A 109 -8.87 33.48 2.32
CA GLY A 109 -10.24 33.84 2.74
C GLY A 109 -11.13 34.38 1.61
N ASN A 110 -10.72 34.25 0.36
CA ASN A 110 -11.52 34.71 -0.78
C ASN A 110 -11.80 33.56 -1.75
N LEU A 111 -12.96 33.61 -2.40
CA LEU A 111 -13.23 32.87 -3.61
C LEU A 111 -12.67 33.66 -4.79
N VAL A 112 -11.76 33.06 -5.52
CA VAL A 112 -11.07 33.71 -6.65
C VAL A 112 -11.31 32.92 -7.92
N SER A 113 -11.67 33.63 -9.00
CA SER A 113 -11.61 33.11 -10.36
C SER A 113 -10.34 33.58 -11.04
N THR A 114 -9.69 32.68 -11.81
CA THR A 114 -8.60 33.04 -12.71
C THR A 114 -8.96 32.59 -14.11
N GLN A 115 -9.03 33.55 -15.01
CA GLN A 115 -9.20 33.38 -16.47
C GLN A 115 -8.13 34.21 -17.19
N ASP A 116 -7.48 33.64 -18.21
CA ASP A 116 -6.41 34.32 -18.97
C ASP A 116 -5.29 34.91 -18.07
N ASN A 117 -4.93 34.23 -16.99
CA ASN A 117 -3.98 34.67 -15.95
C ASN A 117 -4.38 35.96 -15.21
N GLN A 118 -5.66 36.33 -15.21
CA GLN A 118 -6.18 37.45 -14.45
C GLN A 118 -7.03 36.93 -13.27
N ASP A 119 -6.62 37.30 -12.06
CA ASP A 119 -7.36 36.99 -10.84
C ASP A 119 -8.52 37.96 -10.64
N GLN A 120 -9.72 37.45 -10.43
CA GLN A 120 -10.91 38.17 -10.01
C GLN A 120 -11.42 37.65 -8.67
N ILE A 121 -11.65 38.50 -7.71
CA ILE A 121 -12.30 38.11 -6.44
C ILE A 121 -13.81 38.03 -6.67
N LEU A 122 -14.37 36.83 -6.50
CA LEU A 122 -15.81 36.56 -6.62
C LEU A 122 -16.55 36.78 -5.30
N SER A 123 -15.93 36.37 -4.18
CA SER A 123 -16.48 36.55 -2.82
C SER A 123 -15.35 36.71 -1.82
N LYS A 124 -15.63 37.40 -0.70
CA LYS A 124 -14.69 37.65 0.39
C LYS A 124 -15.16 36.95 1.67
N GLU A 125 -14.22 36.78 2.60
CA GLU A 125 -14.48 36.24 3.95
C GLU A 125 -15.13 34.85 3.93
N ILE A 126 -14.76 34.03 2.93
CA ILE A 126 -15.20 32.64 2.87
C ILE A 126 -14.33 31.77 3.77
N THR A 127 -14.92 30.72 4.35
CA THR A 127 -14.24 29.75 5.22
C THR A 127 -13.93 28.43 4.52
N GLY A 128 -14.61 28.13 3.41
CA GLY A 128 -14.33 26.91 2.65
C GLY A 128 -15.00 26.86 1.29
N LEU A 129 -14.66 25.81 0.54
CA LEU A 129 -15.08 25.55 -0.83
C LEU A 129 -15.32 24.06 -1.03
N GLY A 130 -16.47 23.69 -1.58
CA GLY A 130 -16.82 22.34 -2.01
C GLY A 130 -17.18 22.33 -3.48
N VAL A 131 -16.64 21.39 -4.26
CA VAL A 131 -16.82 21.36 -5.71
C VAL A 131 -17.15 19.96 -6.23
N SER A 132 -17.94 19.91 -7.29
CA SER A 132 -18.11 18.78 -8.19
C SER A 132 -17.86 19.23 -9.63
N ALA A 133 -18.00 18.34 -10.60
CA ALA A 133 -17.83 18.72 -12.01
C ALA A 133 -18.74 19.88 -12.43
N ASN A 134 -19.96 19.93 -11.91
CA ASN A 134 -20.99 20.88 -12.33
C ASN A 134 -21.40 21.91 -11.28
N ASP A 135 -21.00 21.71 -10.02
CA ASP A 135 -21.52 22.49 -8.91
C ASP A 135 -20.38 23.05 -8.05
N ILE A 136 -20.50 24.30 -7.66
CA ILE A 136 -19.55 25.02 -6.82
C ILE A 136 -20.31 25.60 -5.63
N TYR A 137 -19.97 25.12 -4.43
CA TYR A 137 -20.47 25.65 -3.18
C TYR A 137 -19.33 26.24 -2.37
N TYR A 138 -19.58 27.38 -1.77
CA TYR A 138 -18.69 27.97 -0.78
C TYR A 138 -19.48 28.45 0.43
N TRP A 139 -18.80 28.61 1.54
CA TRP A 139 -19.47 29.03 2.75
C TRP A 139 -18.67 30.10 3.50
N SER A 140 -19.39 30.88 4.25
CA SER A 140 -18.86 31.87 5.17
C SER A 140 -19.50 31.63 6.53
N ASN A 141 -18.76 31.00 7.43
CA ASN A 141 -19.24 30.55 8.72
C ASN A 141 -20.52 29.69 8.64
N GLU A 142 -21.70 30.26 8.88
CA GLU A 142 -22.99 29.55 8.91
C GLU A 142 -23.74 29.55 7.57
N GLN A 143 -23.33 30.36 6.62
CA GLN A 143 -24.03 30.59 5.37
C GLN A 143 -23.42 29.78 4.23
N LEU A 144 -24.26 29.00 3.56
CA LEU A 144 -23.88 28.22 2.35
C LEU A 144 -24.37 28.97 1.11
N TYR A 145 -23.47 29.12 0.14
CA TYR A 145 -23.72 29.75 -1.14
C TYR A 145 -23.41 28.80 -2.30
N GLU A 146 -24.17 28.90 -3.37
CA GLU A 146 -23.89 28.30 -4.68
C GLU A 146 -23.36 29.39 -5.63
N TYR A 147 -22.28 29.11 -6.33
CA TYR A 147 -21.79 29.96 -7.39
C TYR A 147 -22.17 29.39 -8.76
N ASN A 148 -22.91 30.16 -9.54
CA ASN A 148 -23.27 29.81 -10.91
C ASN A 148 -22.24 30.42 -11.86
N VAL A 149 -21.43 29.56 -12.48
CA VAL A 149 -20.37 29.97 -13.41
C VAL A 149 -20.94 30.66 -14.66
N GLN A 150 -22.09 30.19 -15.18
CA GLN A 150 -22.69 30.75 -16.40
C GLN A 150 -23.24 32.14 -16.19
N GLU A 151 -23.78 32.42 -15.01
CA GLU A 151 -24.35 33.71 -14.63
C GLU A 151 -23.32 34.65 -14.01
N GLY A 152 -22.18 34.12 -13.56
CA GLY A 152 -21.16 34.85 -12.80
C GLY A 152 -21.69 35.41 -11.48
N SER A 153 -22.67 34.71 -10.87
CA SER A 153 -23.38 35.18 -9.69
C SER A 153 -23.44 34.15 -8.59
N SER A 154 -23.53 34.62 -7.35
CA SER A 154 -23.70 33.79 -6.16
C SER A 154 -25.12 33.88 -5.63
N ARG A 155 -25.65 32.76 -5.13
CA ARG A 155 -26.94 32.64 -4.50
C ARG A 155 -26.77 32.00 -3.13
N GLU A 156 -27.37 32.60 -2.09
CA GLU A 156 -27.48 31.92 -0.81
C GLU A 156 -28.43 30.72 -0.92
N VAL A 157 -27.96 29.56 -0.42
CA VAL A 157 -28.70 28.29 -0.43
C VAL A 157 -29.37 28.08 0.91
N TYR A 158 -28.62 28.24 2.01
CA TYR A 158 -29.12 27.96 3.35
C TYR A 158 -28.24 28.62 4.41
N THR A 159 -28.87 29.00 5.55
CA THR A 159 -28.18 29.45 6.77
C THR A 159 -28.37 28.39 7.85
N PHE A 160 -27.25 27.80 8.31
CA PHE A 160 -27.24 26.79 9.39
C PHE A 160 -27.25 27.44 10.78
N PRO A 161 -27.57 26.67 11.83
CA PRO A 161 -27.58 27.18 13.20
C PRO A 161 -26.20 27.46 13.80
N SER A 162 -25.13 26.94 13.16
CA SER A 162 -23.72 27.09 13.57
C SER A 162 -22.77 26.91 12.37
N GLY A 163 -21.48 27.06 12.61
CA GLY A 163 -20.47 27.08 11.56
C GLY A 163 -20.42 25.80 10.72
N ILE A 164 -20.25 25.96 9.42
CA ILE A 164 -20.06 24.84 8.47
C ILE A 164 -18.61 24.40 8.54
N SER A 165 -18.38 23.12 8.90
CA SER A 165 -17.04 22.51 8.95
C SER A 165 -16.57 22.03 7.59
N ASP A 166 -17.45 21.39 6.79
CA ASP A 166 -17.13 20.86 5.47
C ASP A 166 -18.38 20.65 4.61
N VAL A 167 -18.21 20.64 3.28
CA VAL A 167 -19.26 20.37 2.28
C VAL A 167 -18.77 19.39 1.25
N HIS A 168 -19.36 18.20 1.22
CA HIS A 168 -19.08 17.17 0.24
C HIS A 168 -20.13 17.21 -0.87
N VAL A 169 -19.69 17.59 -2.07
CA VAL A 169 -20.56 17.76 -3.22
C VAL A 169 -20.59 16.49 -4.06
N GLY A 170 -21.76 15.98 -4.32
CA GLY A 170 -22.00 14.84 -5.21
C GLY A 170 -22.50 15.28 -6.58
N GLU A 171 -23.12 14.36 -7.28
CA GLU A 171 -23.68 14.61 -8.62
C GLU A 171 -25.00 15.42 -8.52
N ASN A 172 -25.25 16.23 -9.57
CA ASN A 172 -26.48 17.01 -9.75
C ASN A 172 -26.79 17.94 -8.57
N GLY A 173 -25.77 18.52 -7.94
CA GLY A 173 -25.90 19.47 -6.85
C GLY A 173 -26.37 18.91 -5.52
N LYS A 174 -26.45 17.57 -5.41
CA LYS A 174 -26.65 16.93 -4.10
C LYS A 174 -25.41 17.15 -3.25
N ALA A 175 -25.60 17.38 -1.95
CA ALA A 175 -24.48 17.56 -1.04
C ALA A 175 -24.77 17.01 0.36
N VAL A 176 -23.68 16.71 1.06
CA VAL A 176 -23.68 16.39 2.48
C VAL A 176 -22.86 17.46 3.18
N ILE A 177 -23.48 18.13 4.16
CA ILE A 177 -22.93 19.30 4.84
C ILE A 177 -22.67 18.95 6.31
N GLN A 178 -21.43 19.13 6.75
CA GLN A 178 -21.03 19.01 8.16
C GLN A 178 -21.12 20.38 8.83
N VAL A 179 -21.76 20.42 9.99
CA VAL A 179 -22.02 21.63 10.74
C VAL A 179 -21.63 21.40 12.20
N GLU A 180 -20.85 22.27 12.78
CA GLU A 180 -20.41 22.20 14.17
C GLU A 180 -21.61 22.16 15.13
N GLN A 181 -21.68 21.14 15.97
CA GLN A 181 -22.65 21.11 17.08
C GLN A 181 -22.02 21.59 18.37
N ASP A 182 -20.85 21.06 18.68
CA ASP A 182 -20.04 21.40 19.85
C ASP A 182 -18.56 21.07 19.56
N ASP A 183 -17.67 21.25 20.55
CA ASP A 183 -16.23 21.01 20.42
C ASP A 183 -15.85 19.54 20.09
N THR A 184 -16.81 18.62 20.09
CA THR A 184 -16.59 17.18 19.99
C THR A 184 -17.44 16.47 18.95
N HIS A 185 -18.44 17.15 18.40
CA HIS A 185 -19.38 16.56 17.45
C HIS A 185 -19.78 17.54 16.35
N ASP A 186 -19.96 17.00 15.15
CA ASP A 186 -20.62 17.68 14.05
C ASP A 186 -21.95 17.01 13.70
N PHE A 187 -22.93 17.81 13.37
CA PHE A 187 -24.14 17.37 12.69
C PHE A 187 -23.93 17.26 11.19
N VAL A 188 -24.60 16.29 10.57
CA VAL A 188 -24.56 16.11 9.11
C VAL A 188 -25.96 16.28 8.54
N TYR A 189 -26.06 17.20 7.59
CA TYR A 189 -27.27 17.52 6.83
C TYR A 189 -27.14 16.99 5.40
N TYR A 190 -28.28 16.74 4.79
CA TYR A 190 -28.35 16.36 3.37
C TYR A 190 -29.09 17.45 2.58
N MET A 191 -28.53 17.78 1.42
CA MET A 191 -29.13 18.66 0.43
C MET A 191 -29.42 17.88 -0.85
N ASN A 192 -30.65 17.96 -1.32
CA ASN A 192 -31.10 17.29 -2.54
C ASN A 192 -30.75 18.07 -3.82
N GLU A 193 -31.05 17.50 -4.98
CA GLU A 193 -30.81 18.11 -6.29
C GLU A 193 -31.54 19.44 -6.54
N ASN A 194 -32.62 19.70 -5.81
CA ASN A 194 -33.35 20.96 -5.86
C ASN A 194 -32.78 22.02 -4.89
N ARG A 195 -31.65 21.79 -4.27
CA ARG A 195 -30.97 22.63 -3.26
C ARG A 195 -31.80 22.80 -1.99
N VAL A 196 -32.67 21.83 -1.70
CA VAL A 196 -33.41 21.80 -0.45
C VAL A 196 -32.63 21.03 0.60
N VAL A 197 -32.23 21.70 1.67
CA VAL A 197 -31.54 21.13 2.82
C VAL A 197 -32.56 20.46 3.75
N SER A 198 -32.19 19.30 4.31
CA SER A 198 -33.03 18.62 5.32
C SER A 198 -33.24 19.52 6.52
N GLU A 199 -34.51 19.58 7.04
CA GLU A 199 -34.86 20.46 8.18
C GLU A 199 -34.06 20.15 9.45
N LYS A 200 -33.67 18.89 9.62
CA LYS A 200 -32.87 18.42 10.77
C LYS A 200 -31.68 17.59 10.28
N PRO A 201 -30.62 17.52 11.09
CA PRO A 201 -29.49 16.62 10.77
C PRO A 201 -29.95 15.15 10.80
N PHE A 202 -29.36 14.33 9.97
CA PHE A 202 -29.66 12.90 9.94
C PHE A 202 -28.56 12.05 10.57
N LEU A 203 -27.35 12.62 10.81
CA LEU A 203 -26.21 11.90 11.36
C LEU A 203 -25.45 12.79 12.33
N LEU A 204 -24.89 12.17 13.39
CA LEU A 204 -23.95 12.77 14.32
C LEU A 204 -22.59 12.07 14.14
N VAL A 205 -21.55 12.84 13.91
CA VAL A 205 -20.17 12.36 13.81
C VAL A 205 -19.31 12.92 14.94
N ASN A 206 -18.29 12.15 15.35
CA ASN A 206 -17.39 12.53 16.44
C ASN A 206 -16.20 13.31 15.89
N THR A 207 -15.97 14.52 16.41
CA THR A 207 -14.90 15.45 16.03
C THR A 207 -14.08 15.92 17.23
N ALA A 208 -14.01 15.10 18.31
CA ALA A 208 -13.19 15.38 19.48
C ALA A 208 -11.73 15.75 19.09
N PRO A 209 -10.96 16.48 19.95
CA PRO A 209 -9.64 17.00 19.60
C PRO A 209 -8.62 15.98 19.07
N ASN A 210 -8.80 14.70 19.42
CA ASN A 210 -7.98 13.61 18.92
C ASN A 210 -8.65 12.80 17.79
N LYS A 211 -9.81 13.23 17.33
CA LYS A 211 -10.63 12.59 16.30
C LYS A 211 -11.13 13.60 15.29
N LYS A 212 -11.22 13.20 14.04
CA LYS A 212 -11.92 13.99 13.02
C LYS A 212 -12.43 13.08 11.90
N VAL A 213 -13.42 13.56 11.19
CA VAL A 213 -13.84 12.98 9.91
C VAL A 213 -12.74 13.29 8.88
N ASP A 214 -12.23 12.26 8.20
CA ASP A 214 -11.17 12.38 7.21
C ASP A 214 -11.57 11.57 5.97
N GLY A 215 -12.28 12.21 5.08
CA GLY A 215 -12.86 11.58 3.89
C GLY A 215 -14.28 11.09 4.16
N LEU A 216 -15.19 11.71 3.44
CA LEU A 216 -16.58 11.35 3.40
C LEU A 216 -16.97 11.20 1.92
N THR A 217 -17.66 10.12 1.62
CA THR A 217 -18.24 9.88 0.30
C THR A 217 -19.67 9.40 0.48
N PHE A 218 -20.53 9.77 -0.45
CA PHE A 218 -21.93 9.36 -0.40
C PHE A 218 -22.47 9.04 -1.78
N LYS A 219 -23.52 8.25 -1.78
CA LYS A 219 -24.27 7.89 -2.96
C LYS A 219 -25.77 7.98 -2.67
N VAL A 220 -26.50 8.48 -3.62
CA VAL A 220 -27.96 8.59 -3.56
C VAL A 220 -28.57 7.75 -4.67
N THR A 221 -29.40 6.81 -4.29
CA THR A 221 -30.30 6.09 -5.21
C THR A 221 -31.72 6.68 -5.08
N ASP A 222 -32.66 6.24 -5.90
CA ASP A 222 -34.05 6.71 -5.83
C ASP A 222 -34.71 6.45 -4.46
N GLU A 223 -34.22 5.46 -3.72
CA GLU A 223 -34.81 5.02 -2.46
C GLU A 223 -34.01 5.39 -1.21
N LYS A 224 -32.67 5.46 -1.30
CA LYS A 224 -31.81 5.61 -0.11
C LYS A 224 -30.58 6.48 -0.34
N LEU A 225 -30.17 7.15 0.74
CA LEU A 225 -28.86 7.77 0.91
C LEU A 225 -27.93 6.77 1.61
N THR A 226 -26.81 6.46 0.98
CA THR A 226 -25.71 5.69 1.58
C THR A 226 -24.48 6.58 1.72
N LEU A 227 -23.92 6.61 2.91
CA LEU A 227 -22.76 7.42 3.24
C LEU A 227 -21.69 6.55 3.88
N LEU A 228 -20.45 6.74 3.45
CA LEU A 228 -19.23 6.18 4.06
C LEU A 228 -18.35 7.32 4.52
N TYR A 229 -17.81 7.21 5.74
CA TYR A 229 -16.83 8.17 6.23
C TYR A 229 -15.74 7.50 7.05
N ASN A 230 -14.55 8.10 7.06
CA ASN A 230 -13.47 7.70 7.92
C ASN A 230 -13.41 8.58 9.17
N GLU A 231 -13.33 7.95 10.33
CA GLU A 231 -12.89 8.60 11.56
C GLU A 231 -11.37 8.39 11.68
N LYS A 232 -10.62 9.46 11.64
CA LYS A 232 -9.20 9.49 11.91
C LYS A 232 -8.98 9.81 13.38
N SER A 233 -8.30 8.95 14.10
CA SER A 233 -7.99 9.16 15.51
C SER A 233 -6.50 9.11 15.79
N ARG A 234 -6.03 9.91 16.75
CA ARG A 234 -4.66 9.92 17.23
C ARG A 234 -4.62 9.60 18.72
N THR A 235 -4.07 8.44 19.06
CA THR A 235 -3.94 8.00 20.45
C THR A 235 -2.48 7.69 20.74
N GLN A 236 -1.88 8.34 21.74
CA GLN A 236 -0.48 8.19 22.13
C GLN A 236 0.52 8.32 20.96
N GLY A 237 0.23 9.22 20.01
CA GLY A 237 1.07 9.43 18.82
C GLY A 237 0.76 8.49 17.65
N THR A 238 0.05 7.40 17.87
CA THR A 238 -0.36 6.47 16.82
C THR A 238 -1.61 6.98 16.11
N LEU A 239 -1.54 6.98 14.79
CA LEU A 239 -2.65 7.34 13.92
C LEU A 239 -3.43 6.08 13.54
N SER A 240 -4.75 6.12 13.63
CA SER A 240 -5.63 5.03 13.21
C SER A 240 -6.85 5.54 12.47
N TYR A 241 -7.34 4.73 11.54
CA TYR A 241 -8.56 5.00 10.77
C TYR A 241 -9.60 3.93 11.06
N SER A 242 -10.85 4.36 11.16
CA SER A 242 -12.02 3.49 11.21
C SER A 242 -13.06 3.97 10.20
N THR A 243 -13.57 3.06 9.39
CA THR A 243 -14.63 3.38 8.42
C THR A 243 -16.00 3.10 9.00
N TYR A 244 -16.92 4.00 8.78
CA TYR A 244 -18.31 3.90 9.19
C TYR A 244 -19.24 4.02 7.99
N LYS A 245 -20.37 3.33 8.07
CA LYS A 245 -21.45 3.34 7.09
C LYS A 245 -22.75 3.83 7.72
N VAL A 246 -23.46 4.68 7.00
CA VAL A 246 -24.84 5.07 7.31
C VAL A 246 -25.68 4.81 6.06
N GLN A 247 -26.85 4.22 6.26
CA GLN A 247 -27.86 4.07 5.22
C GLN A 247 -29.20 4.53 5.77
N VAL A 248 -29.88 5.39 5.02
CA VAL A 248 -31.17 5.94 5.42
C VAL A 248 -32.06 6.06 4.18
N PRO A 249 -33.34 5.63 4.27
CA PRO A 249 -34.31 5.91 3.21
C PRO A 249 -34.45 7.43 3.00
N LEU A 250 -34.50 7.88 1.75
CA LEU A 250 -34.55 9.33 1.45
C LEU A 250 -35.71 10.04 2.15
N GLN A 251 -36.82 9.34 2.32
CA GLN A 251 -38.03 9.87 2.99
C GLN A 251 -37.83 10.04 4.50
N GLU A 252 -36.85 9.37 5.09
CA GLU A 252 -36.54 9.38 6.52
C GLU A 252 -35.35 10.28 6.87
N VAL A 253 -34.68 10.87 5.87
CA VAL A 253 -33.58 11.81 6.10
C VAL A 253 -34.07 13.00 6.93
N GLY A 254 -33.42 13.26 8.08
CA GLY A 254 -33.81 14.28 9.02
C GLY A 254 -34.95 13.88 9.97
N SER A 255 -35.49 12.65 9.89
CA SER A 255 -36.50 12.17 10.84
C SER A 255 -35.92 11.81 12.21
N SER A 256 -34.71 11.26 12.21
CA SER A 256 -33.95 10.88 13.40
C SER A 256 -32.44 11.07 13.16
N ILE A 257 -31.70 11.30 14.23
CA ILE A 257 -30.23 11.40 14.19
C ILE A 257 -29.65 9.99 14.34
N LEU A 258 -28.94 9.56 13.35
CA LEU A 258 -28.26 8.25 13.29
C LEU A 258 -26.83 8.34 13.80
N THR A 259 -26.25 7.17 14.08
CA THR A 259 -24.82 6.98 14.28
C THR A 259 -24.32 5.96 13.26
N GLY A 260 -23.10 6.14 12.78
CA GLY A 260 -22.51 5.23 11.80
C GLY A 260 -22.24 3.84 12.37
N SER A 261 -22.51 2.81 11.60
CA SER A 261 -22.10 1.44 11.87
C SER A 261 -20.69 1.19 11.33
N LYS A 262 -19.82 0.57 12.13
CA LYS A 262 -18.45 0.30 11.73
C LYS A 262 -18.41 -0.73 10.59
N VAL A 263 -17.61 -0.44 9.56
CA VAL A 263 -17.32 -1.36 8.45
C VAL A 263 -15.95 -1.99 8.67
N GLU A 264 -15.87 -3.29 8.51
CA GLU A 264 -14.62 -4.03 8.53
C GLU A 264 -14.23 -4.45 7.11
N PHE A 265 -12.95 -4.30 6.80
CA PHE A 265 -12.38 -4.77 5.54
C PHE A 265 -11.50 -5.98 5.81
N VAL A 266 -11.65 -7.01 4.97
CA VAL A 266 -10.82 -8.21 5.01
C VAL A 266 -10.21 -8.45 3.63
N ASN A 267 -9.01 -8.98 3.60
CA ASN A 267 -8.39 -9.38 2.34
C ASN A 267 -9.11 -10.62 1.82
N LYS A 268 -9.59 -10.55 0.58
CA LYS A 268 -10.36 -11.61 -0.06
C LYS A 268 -9.59 -12.94 -0.15
N ASP A 269 -8.27 -12.88 -0.39
CA ASP A 269 -7.46 -14.06 -0.65
C ASP A 269 -6.97 -14.74 0.65
N THR A 270 -6.67 -13.93 1.69
CA THR A 270 -6.12 -14.43 2.96
C THR A 270 -7.15 -14.49 4.08
N GLY A 271 -8.27 -13.76 3.97
CA GLY A 271 -9.26 -13.58 5.05
C GLY A 271 -8.76 -12.72 6.21
N GLU A 272 -7.56 -12.14 6.11
CA GLU A 272 -6.99 -11.29 7.15
C GLU A 272 -7.63 -9.90 7.17
N LYS A 273 -7.73 -9.31 8.36
CA LYS A 273 -8.25 -7.97 8.54
C LYS A 273 -7.32 -6.92 7.92
N LEU A 274 -7.87 -6.07 7.07
CA LEU A 274 -7.19 -4.92 6.51
C LEU A 274 -7.28 -3.76 7.51
N ALA A 275 -6.15 -3.43 8.13
CA ALA A 275 -6.08 -2.41 9.17
C ALA A 275 -6.00 -0.99 8.57
N ASN A 276 -6.41 0.00 9.35
CA ASN A 276 -6.29 1.44 9.02
C ASN A 276 -6.86 1.80 7.64
N ALA A 277 -8.00 1.19 7.28
CA ALA A 277 -8.69 1.50 6.03
C ALA A 277 -9.12 2.99 5.99
N GLY A 278 -8.58 3.74 5.03
CA GLY A 278 -8.82 5.17 4.87
C GLY A 278 -9.03 5.57 3.41
N GLY A 279 -9.44 6.81 3.17
CA GLY A 279 -9.65 7.35 1.83
C GLY A 279 -10.73 6.59 1.03
N VAL A 280 -11.81 6.19 1.71
CA VAL A 280 -12.91 5.43 1.10
C VAL A 280 -13.62 6.26 0.03
N GLN A 281 -13.90 5.65 -1.12
CA GLN A 281 -14.66 6.27 -2.21
C GLN A 281 -15.52 5.22 -2.93
N PHE A 282 -16.73 5.60 -3.34
CA PHE A 282 -17.53 4.81 -4.25
C PHE A 282 -16.96 4.91 -5.67
N VAL A 283 -16.85 3.77 -6.33
CA VAL A 283 -16.38 3.62 -7.71
C VAL A 283 -17.13 2.48 -8.40
N ASN A 284 -17.05 2.42 -9.72
CA ASN A 284 -17.46 1.24 -10.48
C ASN A 284 -16.20 0.45 -10.86
N VAL A 285 -16.16 -0.82 -10.48
CA VAL A 285 -15.10 -1.77 -10.86
C VAL A 285 -15.76 -3.01 -11.46
N ASP A 286 -15.34 -3.44 -12.64
CA ASP A 286 -15.98 -4.54 -13.39
C ASP A 286 -17.49 -4.35 -13.59
N GLY A 287 -17.94 -3.10 -13.80
CA GLY A 287 -19.37 -2.79 -13.92
C GLY A 287 -20.17 -3.02 -12.63
N LYS A 288 -19.48 -3.21 -11.49
CA LYS A 288 -20.08 -3.40 -10.18
C LYS A 288 -19.77 -2.22 -9.28
N GLU A 289 -20.77 -1.83 -8.51
CA GLU A 289 -20.57 -0.85 -7.45
C GLU A 289 -19.58 -1.40 -6.42
N SER A 290 -18.53 -0.63 -6.19
CA SER A 290 -17.42 -1.01 -5.32
C SER A 290 -16.99 0.17 -4.46
N VAL A 291 -16.23 -0.12 -3.42
CA VAL A 291 -15.55 0.87 -2.59
C VAL A 291 -14.05 0.69 -2.79
N VAL A 292 -13.36 1.74 -3.21
CA VAL A 292 -11.90 1.78 -3.13
C VAL A 292 -11.46 2.42 -1.82
N PHE A 293 -10.37 1.93 -1.27
CA PHE A 293 -9.80 2.42 -0.02
C PHE A 293 -8.32 2.08 0.05
N THR A 294 -7.59 2.82 0.87
CA THR A 294 -6.20 2.50 1.19
C THR A 294 -6.12 1.80 2.52
N SER A 295 -5.31 0.77 2.64
CA SER A 295 -5.14 0.03 3.89
C SER A 295 -3.71 -0.47 4.07
N GLU A 296 -3.28 -0.58 5.32
CA GLU A 296 -2.12 -1.37 5.72
C GLU A 296 -2.48 -2.85 5.52
N GLY A 297 -2.38 -3.31 4.30
CA GLY A 297 -2.58 -4.71 3.98
C GLY A 297 -1.25 -5.40 3.85
N GLN A 298 -1.15 -6.62 4.32
CA GLN A 298 -0.02 -7.47 3.97
C GLN A 298 -0.16 -7.85 2.50
N ARG A 299 0.46 -7.07 1.63
CA ARG A 299 0.89 -7.62 0.36
C ARG A 299 2.15 -8.42 0.64
N ILE A 300 2.22 -9.61 0.08
CA ILE A 300 3.39 -10.49 0.15
C ILE A 300 4.67 -9.66 0.01
N GLY A 301 5.46 -9.55 1.08
CA GLY A 301 6.75 -8.87 1.09
C GLY A 301 6.79 -7.38 1.46
N ASP A 302 5.68 -6.77 1.93
CA ASP A 302 5.69 -5.37 2.35
C ASP A 302 4.84 -5.12 3.60
N ASN A 303 5.51 -4.96 4.74
CA ASN A 303 4.86 -4.79 6.05
C ASN A 303 4.43 -3.35 6.38
N SER A 304 4.69 -2.37 5.52
CA SER A 304 4.52 -0.96 5.84
C SER A 304 3.80 -0.12 4.81
N ALA A 305 3.49 -0.65 3.62
CA ALA A 305 2.83 0.12 2.58
C ALA A 305 1.32 0.17 2.76
N MET A 306 0.75 1.35 2.68
CA MET A 306 -0.69 1.50 2.48
C MET A 306 -1.01 1.29 1.00
N SER A 307 -1.53 0.12 0.66
CA SER A 307 -1.91 -0.25 -0.70
C SER A 307 -3.36 0.15 -1.01
N LEU A 308 -3.67 0.32 -2.28
CA LEU A 308 -5.02 0.53 -2.77
C LEU A 308 -5.74 -0.81 -2.92
N TYR A 309 -6.95 -0.88 -2.40
CA TYR A 309 -7.86 -2.03 -2.49
C TYR A 309 -9.19 -1.62 -3.11
N ALA A 310 -9.86 -2.56 -3.73
CA ALA A 310 -11.28 -2.45 -4.08
C ALA A 310 -12.06 -3.58 -3.44
N ALA A 311 -13.23 -3.27 -2.92
CA ALA A 311 -14.18 -4.24 -2.39
C ALA A 311 -15.56 -4.00 -3.03
N PRO A 312 -16.25 -5.02 -3.57
CA PRO A 312 -17.63 -4.89 -4.00
C PRO A 312 -18.48 -4.36 -2.85
N PHE A 313 -19.26 -3.31 -3.11
CA PHE A 313 -20.09 -2.73 -2.07
C PHE A 313 -21.27 -3.66 -1.75
N GLN A 314 -21.44 -3.95 -0.47
CA GLN A 314 -22.52 -4.79 0.05
C GLN A 314 -23.15 -4.11 1.26
N ASP A 315 -24.43 -4.42 1.51
CA ASP A 315 -25.14 -3.89 2.70
C ASP A 315 -24.64 -4.50 4.01
N GLN A 316 -23.79 -5.53 3.95
CA GLN A 316 -23.16 -6.17 5.11
C GLN A 316 -22.05 -5.29 5.71
N GLY A 317 -21.73 -5.51 7.00
CA GLY A 317 -20.70 -4.77 7.74
C GLY A 317 -19.25 -5.22 7.45
N ILE A 318 -19.05 -6.29 6.68
CA ILE A 318 -17.73 -6.81 6.27
C ILE A 318 -17.63 -6.75 4.76
N LEU A 319 -16.57 -6.13 4.24
CA LEU A 319 -16.29 -6.01 2.82
C LEU A 319 -14.98 -6.73 2.48
N GLU A 320 -15.02 -7.60 1.48
CA GLU A 320 -13.86 -8.34 1.01
C GLU A 320 -13.12 -7.54 -0.06
N GLY A 321 -11.93 -7.05 0.31
CA GLY A 321 -11.09 -6.23 -0.56
C GLY A 321 -10.02 -7.04 -1.28
N SER A 322 -9.84 -6.75 -2.56
CA SER A 322 -8.72 -7.24 -3.37
C SER A 322 -7.76 -6.11 -3.70
N PRO A 323 -6.44 -6.34 -3.72
CA PRO A 323 -5.45 -5.30 -4.01
C PRO A 323 -5.56 -4.80 -5.45
N LEU A 324 -5.40 -3.48 -5.65
CA LEU A 324 -5.34 -2.83 -6.97
C LEU A 324 -3.96 -2.26 -7.28
N SER A 325 -3.24 -1.76 -6.26
CA SER A 325 -1.90 -1.20 -6.46
C SER A 325 -0.81 -2.26 -6.35
N THR A 326 0.26 -2.11 -7.13
CA THR A 326 1.45 -2.97 -7.07
C THR A 326 2.68 -2.22 -6.57
N THR A 327 2.54 -1.00 -6.12
CA THR A 327 3.63 -0.16 -5.58
C THR A 327 3.85 -0.46 -4.10
N LYS A 328 5.07 -0.20 -3.62
CA LYS A 328 5.49 -0.41 -2.22
C LYS A 328 5.36 0.83 -1.34
N HIS A 329 4.85 1.93 -1.88
CA HIS A 329 4.75 3.21 -1.20
C HIS A 329 3.32 3.47 -0.70
N VAL A 330 3.20 4.44 0.20
CA VAL A 330 1.90 4.81 0.75
C VAL A 330 1.02 5.44 -0.32
N THR A 331 -0.15 4.86 -0.55
CA THR A 331 -1.12 5.30 -1.55
C THR A 331 -2.09 6.33 -0.97
N TYR A 332 -2.37 7.38 -1.76
CA TYR A 332 -3.28 8.48 -1.40
C TYR A 332 -4.21 8.86 -2.55
N SER A 333 -5.36 9.41 -2.18
CA SER A 333 -6.30 10.11 -3.08
C SER A 333 -6.60 9.32 -4.36
N PRO A 334 -7.17 8.11 -4.27
CA PRO A 334 -7.61 7.39 -5.47
C PRO A 334 -8.72 8.18 -6.17
N VAL A 335 -8.69 8.21 -7.49
CA VAL A 335 -9.70 8.86 -8.33
C VAL A 335 -10.04 7.93 -9.49
N GLN A 336 -11.32 7.75 -9.75
CA GLN A 336 -11.79 7.01 -10.91
C GLN A 336 -11.72 7.91 -12.15
N LEU A 337 -10.94 7.51 -13.16
CA LEU A 337 -10.90 8.22 -14.45
C LEU A 337 -12.02 7.80 -15.38
N THR A 338 -12.22 6.50 -15.49
CA THR A 338 -13.26 5.85 -16.28
C THR A 338 -13.78 4.64 -15.50
N ASP A 339 -14.79 3.96 -16.00
CA ASP A 339 -15.29 2.72 -15.40
C ASP A 339 -14.22 1.60 -15.33
N GLU A 340 -13.16 1.71 -16.12
CA GLU A 340 -12.08 0.72 -16.22
C GLU A 340 -10.74 1.22 -15.70
N ALA A 341 -10.62 2.48 -15.25
CA ALA A 341 -9.33 3.09 -14.90
C ALA A 341 -9.38 3.93 -13.63
N LEU A 342 -8.35 3.74 -12.80
CA LEU A 342 -8.13 4.50 -11.57
C LEU A 342 -6.74 5.13 -11.58
N VAL A 343 -6.63 6.29 -10.95
CA VAL A 343 -5.34 6.94 -10.66
C VAL A 343 -5.22 7.25 -9.18
N TRP A 344 -3.99 7.34 -8.68
CA TRP A 344 -3.70 7.66 -7.28
C TRP A 344 -2.29 8.21 -7.13
N PHE A 345 -1.99 8.78 -5.98
CA PHE A 345 -0.62 9.17 -5.64
C PHE A 345 0.04 8.13 -4.76
N ASN A 346 1.31 7.87 -5.02
CA ASN A 346 2.22 7.19 -4.10
C ASN A 346 3.17 8.17 -3.46
N TYR A 347 3.40 8.02 -2.15
CA TYR A 347 4.35 8.83 -1.39
C TYR A 347 5.50 7.97 -0.89
N ASP A 348 6.71 8.29 -1.33
CA ASP A 348 7.94 7.57 -1.00
C ASP A 348 8.67 8.11 0.26
N GLY A 349 8.07 9.05 0.99
CA GLY A 349 8.67 9.76 2.12
C GLY A 349 9.24 11.14 1.74
N GLY A 350 9.32 11.48 0.46
CA GLY A 350 9.85 12.77 -0.04
C GLY A 350 9.01 13.39 -1.15
N THR A 351 8.44 12.56 -2.02
CA THR A 351 7.68 12.99 -3.19
C THR A 351 6.39 12.20 -3.37
N TYR A 352 5.38 12.86 -3.92
CA TYR A 352 4.17 12.24 -4.43
C TYR A 352 4.35 11.98 -5.93
N GLU A 353 4.16 10.75 -6.34
CA GLU A 353 4.19 10.33 -7.75
C GLU A 353 2.80 9.88 -8.18
N LEU A 354 2.35 10.29 -9.36
CA LEU A 354 1.07 9.85 -9.92
C LEU A 354 1.22 8.48 -10.56
N TYR A 355 0.31 7.57 -10.21
CA TYR A 355 0.18 6.23 -10.78
C TYR A 355 -1.23 5.99 -11.25
N GLY A 356 -1.37 5.06 -12.19
CA GLY A 356 -2.66 4.58 -12.62
C GLY A 356 -2.64 3.09 -12.92
N ALA A 357 -3.83 2.51 -12.97
CA ALA A 357 -4.05 1.16 -13.45
C ALA A 357 -5.41 1.06 -14.14
N SER A 358 -5.54 0.08 -15.03
CA SER A 358 -6.72 -0.12 -15.86
C SER A 358 -7.04 -1.59 -16.06
N GLN A 359 -8.31 -1.87 -16.34
CA GLN A 359 -8.81 -3.18 -16.76
C GLN A 359 -8.72 -3.39 -18.28
N ASN A 360 -8.32 -2.39 -19.05
CA ASN A 360 -8.11 -2.54 -20.48
C ASN A 360 -7.07 -3.62 -20.77
N ASP A 361 -7.41 -4.63 -21.55
CA ASP A 361 -6.57 -5.81 -21.87
C ASP A 361 -5.19 -5.40 -22.44
N GLN A 362 -5.13 -4.33 -23.22
CA GLN A 362 -3.87 -3.84 -23.79
C GLN A 362 -2.97 -3.28 -22.68
N VAL A 363 -3.53 -2.55 -21.72
CA VAL A 363 -2.81 -2.01 -20.56
C VAL A 363 -2.37 -3.14 -19.64
N VAL A 364 -3.23 -4.10 -19.36
CA VAL A 364 -2.92 -5.30 -18.57
C VAL A 364 -1.73 -6.04 -19.20
N SER A 365 -1.80 -6.37 -20.49
CA SER A 365 -0.73 -7.02 -21.22
C SER A 365 0.57 -6.21 -21.22
N LYS A 366 0.49 -4.89 -21.51
CA LYS A 366 1.65 -3.98 -21.51
C LYS A 366 2.31 -3.90 -20.14
N SER A 367 1.54 -3.92 -19.05
CA SER A 367 2.02 -3.81 -17.67
C SER A 367 2.85 -5.02 -17.23
N THR A 368 2.68 -6.18 -17.87
CA THR A 368 3.44 -7.41 -17.62
C THR A 368 4.67 -7.56 -18.51
N ASN A 369 4.90 -6.65 -19.46
CA ASN A 369 6.08 -6.69 -20.31
C ASN A 369 7.36 -6.33 -19.53
N TRP A 370 8.49 -6.86 -20.01
CA TRP A 370 9.80 -6.52 -19.46
C TRP A 370 10.15 -5.06 -19.72
N SER A 371 10.43 -4.31 -18.68
CA SER A 371 10.92 -2.94 -18.75
C SER A 371 12.24 -2.80 -17.97
N LYS A 372 13.02 -1.78 -18.29
CA LYS A 372 14.22 -1.43 -17.51
C LYS A 372 13.87 -1.18 -16.03
N ARG A 373 12.68 -0.63 -15.78
CA ARG A 373 12.17 -0.36 -14.43
C ARG A 373 11.88 -1.64 -13.68
N SER A 374 11.13 -2.59 -14.28
CA SER A 374 10.80 -3.87 -13.65
C SER A 374 12.04 -4.70 -13.32
N VAL A 375 13.04 -4.71 -14.22
CA VAL A 375 14.33 -5.38 -13.96
C VAL A 375 15.08 -4.70 -12.81
N LYS A 376 15.15 -3.36 -12.80
CA LYS A 376 15.80 -2.61 -11.71
C LYS A 376 15.09 -2.86 -10.36
N GLU A 377 13.77 -2.88 -10.35
CA GLU A 377 12.97 -3.17 -9.15
C GLU A 377 13.26 -4.59 -8.63
N ALA A 378 13.21 -5.60 -9.48
CA ALA A 378 13.53 -6.97 -9.11
C ALA A 378 14.96 -7.12 -8.56
N LEU A 379 15.93 -6.48 -9.21
CA LEU A 379 17.32 -6.46 -8.74
C LEU A 379 17.43 -5.79 -7.36
N ASN A 380 16.80 -4.63 -7.18
CA ASN A 380 16.81 -3.94 -5.89
C ASN A 380 16.19 -4.80 -4.78
N ASN A 381 15.04 -5.41 -5.03
CA ASN A 381 14.39 -6.31 -4.08
C ASN A 381 15.29 -7.49 -3.73
N GLY A 382 15.88 -8.16 -4.74
CA GLY A 382 16.78 -9.28 -4.52
C GLY A 382 18.02 -8.90 -3.71
N VAL A 383 18.60 -7.73 -3.97
CA VAL A 383 19.74 -7.20 -3.19
C VAL A 383 19.32 -6.93 -1.74
N LEU A 384 18.19 -6.28 -1.51
CA LEU A 384 17.70 -6.00 -0.15
C LEU A 384 17.42 -7.29 0.62
N MET A 385 16.78 -8.30 0.00
CA MET A 385 16.57 -9.61 0.59
C MET A 385 17.88 -10.32 0.93
N MET A 386 18.88 -10.21 0.08
CA MET A 386 20.22 -10.74 0.35
C MET A 386 20.89 -10.03 1.53
N PHE A 387 20.76 -8.70 1.63
CA PHE A 387 21.26 -7.96 2.80
C PHE A 387 20.55 -8.39 4.09
N SER A 388 19.22 -8.52 4.07
CA SER A 388 18.45 -9.00 5.22
C SER A 388 18.90 -10.40 5.66
N SER A 389 19.21 -11.27 4.71
CA SER A 389 19.66 -12.64 5.00
C SER A 389 21.00 -12.70 5.74
N LEU A 390 21.82 -11.64 5.70
CA LEU A 390 23.07 -11.58 6.47
C LEU A 390 22.83 -11.62 7.99
N VAL A 391 21.64 -11.29 8.48
CA VAL A 391 21.24 -11.49 9.89
C VAL A 391 21.40 -12.96 10.30
N THR A 392 21.26 -13.89 9.36
CA THR A 392 21.51 -15.32 9.57
C THR A 392 22.92 -15.59 10.07
N VAL A 393 23.93 -14.79 9.64
CA VAL A 393 25.31 -14.95 10.13
C VAL A 393 25.36 -14.79 11.66
N LEU A 394 24.66 -13.81 12.18
CA LEU A 394 24.61 -13.57 13.63
C LEU A 394 23.86 -14.68 14.36
N THR A 395 22.74 -15.11 13.84
CA THR A 395 21.96 -16.21 14.45
C THR A 395 22.67 -17.56 14.32
N SER A 396 23.49 -17.77 13.30
CA SER A 396 24.23 -19.02 13.09
C SER A 396 25.28 -19.31 14.18
N PHE A 397 25.69 -18.34 14.98
CA PHE A 397 26.53 -18.60 16.15
C PHE A 397 25.86 -19.57 17.13
N TYR A 398 24.55 -19.50 17.30
CA TYR A 398 23.82 -20.46 18.16
C TYR A 398 23.86 -21.88 17.59
N TRP A 399 24.05 -22.06 16.29
CA TRP A 399 24.16 -23.38 15.67
C TRP A 399 25.58 -23.94 15.77
N VAL A 400 26.59 -23.08 15.67
CA VAL A 400 28.01 -23.44 15.71
C VAL A 400 28.48 -23.75 17.12
N LEU A 401 28.04 -22.97 18.12
CA LEU A 401 28.54 -23.08 19.50
C LEU A 401 28.39 -24.48 20.14
N PRO A 402 27.23 -25.18 20.04
CA PRO A 402 27.10 -26.52 20.63
C PRO A 402 28.07 -27.52 19.99
N SER A 403 28.25 -27.44 18.69
CA SER A 403 29.16 -28.32 17.94
C SER A 403 30.63 -28.03 18.27
N LEU A 404 30.99 -26.76 18.36
CA LEU A 404 32.32 -26.34 18.78
C LEU A 404 32.61 -26.77 20.23
N PHE A 405 31.64 -26.58 21.12
CA PHE A 405 31.76 -27.01 22.52
C PHE A 405 31.97 -28.53 22.63
N LEU A 406 31.23 -29.33 21.85
CA LEU A 406 31.46 -30.78 21.78
C LEU A 406 32.89 -31.10 21.32
N LEU A 407 33.38 -30.47 20.26
CA LEU A 407 34.74 -30.72 19.77
C LEU A 407 35.78 -30.37 20.81
N ILE A 408 35.62 -29.28 21.54
CA ILE A 408 36.53 -28.88 22.63
C ILE A 408 36.50 -29.88 23.77
N LEU A 409 35.30 -30.33 24.22
CA LEU A 409 35.18 -31.33 25.25
C LEU A 409 35.83 -32.67 24.87
N LEU A 410 35.57 -33.11 23.63
CA LEU A 410 36.18 -34.35 23.12
C LEU A 410 37.69 -34.25 23.04
N TYR A 411 38.20 -33.08 22.61
CA TYR A 411 39.66 -32.83 22.55
C TYR A 411 40.34 -32.91 23.92
N ILE A 412 39.68 -32.38 24.94
CA ILE A 412 40.22 -32.37 26.33
C ILE A 412 40.09 -33.78 26.98
N PHE A 413 38.93 -34.42 26.90
CA PHE A 413 38.62 -35.61 27.67
C PHE A 413 38.82 -36.92 26.89
N ARG A 414 38.85 -36.88 25.53
CA ARG A 414 39.00 -38.07 24.69
C ARG A 414 39.81 -37.77 23.42
N PRO A 415 41.12 -37.45 23.57
CA PRO A 415 41.96 -37.11 22.43
C PRO A 415 42.01 -38.21 21.35
N ASN A 416 41.90 -39.48 21.72
CA ASN A 416 41.85 -40.62 20.78
C ASN A 416 40.64 -40.56 19.83
N ALA A 417 39.63 -39.69 20.10
CA ALA A 417 38.52 -39.45 19.19
C ALA A 417 38.95 -38.77 17.88
N PHE A 418 40.13 -38.16 17.88
CA PHE A 418 40.72 -37.42 16.77
C PHE A 418 41.82 -38.21 16.05
N GLU A 419 42.26 -39.36 16.62
CA GLU A 419 43.33 -40.19 16.10
C GLU A 419 42.77 -41.18 15.05
N LYS A 420 42.63 -40.70 13.82
CA LYS A 420 42.33 -41.55 12.66
C LYS A 420 42.88 -40.93 11.40
N ASP A 421 43.41 -41.79 10.51
CA ASP A 421 43.67 -41.40 9.13
C ASP A 421 42.31 -41.13 8.45
N GLY A 422 42.05 -39.87 8.10
CA GLY A 422 40.83 -39.44 7.44
C GLY A 422 39.81 -38.76 8.38
N ILE A 423 38.50 -39.05 8.24
CA ILE A 423 37.43 -38.36 8.98
C ILE A 423 37.23 -39.05 10.34
N SER A 424 37.45 -38.31 11.40
CA SER A 424 37.25 -38.82 12.79
C SER A 424 35.77 -38.91 13.18
N TRP A 425 35.44 -39.75 14.16
CA TRP A 425 34.07 -39.80 14.67
C TRP A 425 33.69 -38.51 15.40
N ALA A 426 34.65 -37.77 15.99
CA ALA A 426 34.42 -36.47 16.61
C ALA A 426 33.93 -35.44 15.59
N GLU A 427 34.48 -35.46 14.39
CA GLU A 427 34.05 -34.61 13.26
C GLU A 427 32.59 -34.93 12.87
N TYR A 428 32.25 -36.22 12.70
CA TYR A 428 30.87 -36.63 12.39
C TYR A 428 29.88 -36.25 13.50
N ALA A 429 30.21 -36.48 14.78
CA ALA A 429 29.36 -36.13 15.90
C ALA A 429 29.09 -34.59 15.96
N SER A 430 30.13 -33.81 15.72
CA SER A 430 30.01 -32.35 15.65
C SER A 430 29.08 -31.89 14.51
N ILE A 431 29.24 -32.46 13.31
CA ILE A 431 28.38 -32.16 12.17
C ILE A 431 26.92 -32.53 12.45
N ILE A 432 26.68 -33.70 13.08
CA ILE A 432 25.31 -34.13 13.41
C ILE A 432 24.66 -33.15 14.40
N ILE A 433 25.37 -32.76 15.47
CA ILE A 433 24.85 -31.79 16.44
C ILE A 433 24.57 -30.45 15.73
N PHE A 434 25.47 -29.98 14.89
CA PHE A 434 25.23 -28.76 14.12
C PHE A 434 23.97 -28.86 13.25
N MET A 435 23.73 -29.98 12.56
CA MET A 435 22.56 -30.18 11.71
C MET A 435 21.23 -30.20 12.49
N LEU A 436 21.26 -30.58 13.78
CA LEU A 436 20.07 -30.56 14.63
C LEU A 436 19.66 -29.15 15.07
N MET A 437 20.60 -28.20 15.15
CA MET A 437 20.33 -26.85 15.62
C MET A 437 19.38 -26.04 14.70
N PRO A 438 19.59 -25.98 13.38
CA PRO A 438 18.66 -25.31 12.46
C PRO A 438 17.24 -25.88 12.52
N ILE A 439 17.08 -27.19 12.79
CA ILE A 439 15.76 -27.82 12.89
C ILE A 439 14.95 -27.21 14.05
N SER A 440 15.57 -26.97 15.20
CA SER A 440 14.89 -26.36 16.36
C SER A 440 14.51 -24.90 16.13
N TYR A 441 15.26 -24.19 15.29
CA TYR A 441 15.01 -22.79 14.93
C TYR A 441 13.91 -22.65 13.86
N THR A 442 13.83 -23.62 12.96
CA THR A 442 12.94 -23.59 11.78
C THR A 442 11.47 -23.47 12.15
N SER A 443 11.02 -24.13 13.23
CA SER A 443 9.63 -24.06 13.68
C SER A 443 9.17 -22.62 14.01
N ASN A 444 10.09 -21.74 14.40
CA ASN A 444 9.81 -20.34 14.73
C ASN A 444 10.08 -19.41 13.54
N ALA A 445 11.02 -19.75 12.68
CA ALA A 445 11.45 -18.89 11.57
C ALA A 445 10.60 -19.07 10.29
N MET A 446 10.12 -20.29 10.04
CA MET A 446 9.21 -20.58 8.93
C MET A 446 7.75 -20.45 9.38
N ASN A 447 7.37 -19.23 9.69
CA ASN A 447 6.01 -18.86 10.07
C ASN A 447 5.13 -18.59 8.83
N ALA A 448 3.90 -18.14 9.05
CA ALA A 448 2.96 -17.78 7.98
C ALA A 448 3.56 -16.80 6.96
N TYR A 449 4.37 -15.85 7.43
CA TYR A 449 5.04 -14.86 6.58
C TYR A 449 6.03 -15.50 5.59
N PHE A 450 6.88 -16.45 6.06
CA PHE A 450 7.77 -17.18 5.15
C PHE A 450 6.99 -17.85 4.02
N TYR A 451 5.88 -18.52 4.34
CA TYR A 451 5.06 -19.21 3.35
C TYR A 451 4.33 -18.27 2.38
N GLN A 452 4.14 -17.01 2.75
CA GLN A 452 3.57 -16.00 1.85
C GLN A 452 4.59 -15.44 0.85
N VAL A 453 5.87 -15.30 1.26
CA VAL A 453 6.91 -14.67 0.42
C VAL A 453 7.78 -15.67 -0.33
N ALA A 454 7.81 -16.93 0.12
CA ALA A 454 8.61 -17.97 -0.52
C ALA A 454 7.98 -18.41 -1.86
N PRO A 455 8.80 -18.86 -2.83
CA PRO A 455 8.28 -19.43 -4.06
C PRO A 455 7.32 -20.59 -3.80
N GLU A 456 6.29 -20.75 -4.64
CA GLU A 456 5.28 -21.81 -4.50
C GLU A 456 5.88 -23.22 -4.35
N TYR A 457 7.01 -23.49 -5.04
CA TYR A 457 7.71 -24.76 -4.93
C TYR A 457 8.37 -25.00 -3.54
N PHE A 458 8.44 -23.96 -2.70
CA PHE A 458 8.85 -24.05 -1.29
C PHE A 458 7.67 -24.13 -0.32
N VAL A 459 6.43 -23.97 -0.83
CA VAL A 459 5.22 -23.85 0.00
C VAL A 459 4.42 -25.16 -0.03
N PHE A 460 4.82 -26.12 0.81
CA PHE A 460 4.06 -27.35 1.06
C PHE A 460 4.22 -27.80 2.51
N PRO A 461 3.30 -28.62 3.06
CA PRO A 461 3.40 -29.09 4.45
C PRO A 461 4.74 -29.76 4.73
N GLY A 462 5.50 -29.24 5.71
CA GLY A 462 6.82 -29.76 6.05
C GLY A 462 7.97 -29.31 5.14
N SER A 463 7.73 -28.38 4.20
CA SER A 463 8.75 -27.88 3.26
C SER A 463 9.98 -27.33 3.98
N GLY A 464 9.85 -26.66 5.11
CA GLY A 464 10.98 -26.14 5.87
C GLY A 464 11.95 -27.23 6.29
N TYR A 465 11.46 -28.36 6.78
CA TYR A 465 12.31 -29.50 7.14
C TYR A 465 12.92 -30.16 5.89
N ALA A 466 12.15 -30.27 4.81
CA ALA A 466 12.63 -30.80 3.53
C ALA A 466 13.77 -29.95 2.94
N LEU A 467 13.65 -28.63 3.01
CA LEU A 467 14.68 -27.69 2.55
C LEU A 467 15.95 -27.77 3.39
N LEU A 468 15.84 -27.85 4.73
CA LEU A 468 16.98 -28.03 5.61
C LEU A 468 17.69 -29.38 5.34
N LEU A 469 16.93 -30.43 5.12
CA LEU A 469 17.47 -31.74 4.75
C LEU A 469 18.20 -31.66 3.41
N LEU A 470 17.62 -31.01 2.41
CA LEU A 470 18.22 -30.81 1.09
C LEU A 470 19.55 -30.06 1.19
N ILE A 471 19.59 -28.93 1.91
CA ILE A 471 20.82 -28.18 2.16
C ILE A 471 21.85 -29.06 2.88
N SER A 472 21.43 -29.85 3.88
CA SER A 472 22.30 -30.76 4.62
C SER A 472 22.93 -31.79 3.70
N VAL A 473 22.15 -32.43 2.82
CA VAL A 473 22.63 -33.42 1.85
C VAL A 473 23.59 -32.80 0.85
N ILE A 474 23.25 -31.67 0.27
CA ILE A 474 24.13 -30.95 -0.67
C ILE A 474 25.44 -30.58 0.02
N THR A 475 25.38 -30.00 1.20
CA THR A 475 26.56 -29.63 1.97
C THR A 475 27.41 -30.85 2.29
N TRP A 476 26.79 -31.97 2.67
CA TRP A 476 27.51 -33.21 2.98
C TRP A 476 28.25 -33.79 1.78
N VAL A 477 27.60 -33.79 0.63
CA VAL A 477 28.26 -34.23 -0.63
C VAL A 477 29.47 -33.34 -0.96
N ILE A 478 29.30 -32.03 -0.85
CA ILE A 478 30.37 -31.07 -1.13
C ILE A 478 31.52 -31.20 -0.13
N TRP A 479 31.17 -31.36 1.16
CA TRP A 479 32.16 -31.59 2.20
C TRP A 479 32.97 -32.88 1.93
N LYS A 480 32.33 -33.98 1.52
CA LYS A 480 32.99 -35.23 1.15
C LYS A 480 33.95 -35.06 -0.04
N ILE A 481 33.59 -34.26 -1.03
CA ILE A 481 34.37 -34.03 -2.23
C ILE A 481 35.52 -33.02 -2.00
N GLY A 482 35.24 -31.99 -1.20
CA GLY A 482 36.11 -30.83 -1.01
C GLY A 482 37.01 -30.88 0.23
N ARG A 483 36.71 -31.78 1.20
CA ARG A 483 37.55 -31.95 2.38
C ARG A 483 38.93 -32.51 2.00
N ASP A 484 39.97 -31.79 2.39
CA ASP A 484 41.33 -32.26 2.24
C ASP A 484 41.62 -33.37 3.27
N PRO A 485 42.19 -34.51 2.91
CA PRO A 485 42.60 -35.58 3.82
C PRO A 485 43.49 -35.08 4.99
N ASP A 486 44.33 -34.09 4.71
CA ASP A 486 45.26 -33.55 5.70
C ASP A 486 44.62 -32.58 6.70
N TRP A 487 43.33 -32.26 6.53
CA TRP A 487 42.62 -31.42 7.49
C TRP A 487 42.29 -32.16 8.78
N GLY A 488 42.65 -31.55 9.90
CA GLY A 488 42.19 -32.03 11.20
C GLY A 488 40.67 -31.88 11.35
N SER A 489 40.07 -32.58 12.33
CA SER A 489 38.62 -32.67 12.57
C SER A 489 37.95 -31.32 12.76
N PHE A 490 38.64 -30.35 13.37
CA PHE A 490 38.15 -28.97 13.52
C PHE A 490 37.97 -28.30 12.16
N ALA A 491 39.00 -28.37 11.30
CA ALA A 491 38.96 -27.73 9.98
C ALA A 491 37.87 -28.35 9.09
N GLY A 492 37.74 -29.71 9.13
CA GLY A 492 36.68 -30.40 8.40
C GLY A 492 35.27 -30.04 8.86
N ALA A 493 35.05 -29.97 10.18
CA ALA A 493 33.77 -29.57 10.75
C ALA A 493 33.43 -28.10 10.43
N PHE A 494 34.38 -27.18 10.59
CA PHE A 494 34.15 -25.77 10.23
C PHE A 494 33.90 -25.56 8.73
N TYR A 495 34.55 -26.33 7.89
CA TYR A 495 34.28 -26.28 6.45
C TYR A 495 32.82 -26.69 6.14
N PHE A 496 32.32 -27.77 6.77
CA PHE A 496 30.92 -28.18 6.65
C PHE A 496 29.99 -27.07 7.12
N MET A 497 30.19 -26.54 8.33
CA MET A 497 29.36 -25.51 8.95
C MET A 497 29.34 -24.23 8.08
N GLY A 498 30.51 -23.81 7.59
CA GLY A 498 30.63 -22.64 6.74
C GLY A 498 29.86 -22.74 5.42
N ILE A 499 29.94 -23.90 4.74
CA ILE A 499 29.20 -24.15 3.50
C ILE A 499 27.68 -24.19 3.79
N TYR A 500 27.28 -24.87 4.87
CA TYR A 500 25.87 -24.95 5.25
C TYR A 500 25.28 -23.57 5.52
N ILE A 501 25.96 -22.75 6.31
CA ILE A 501 25.54 -21.38 6.61
C ILE A 501 25.48 -20.54 5.32
N LEU A 502 26.49 -20.66 4.43
CA LEU A 502 26.51 -19.98 3.15
C LEU A 502 25.30 -20.33 2.29
N PHE A 503 24.95 -21.61 2.20
CA PHE A 503 23.79 -22.06 1.43
C PHE A 503 22.47 -21.63 2.07
N TYR A 504 22.38 -21.69 3.40
CA TYR A 504 21.20 -21.20 4.12
C TYR A 504 20.97 -19.70 3.86
N ILE A 505 22.01 -18.86 3.97
CA ILE A 505 21.94 -17.42 3.71
C ILE A 505 21.49 -17.12 2.28
N THR A 506 21.91 -17.92 1.29
CA THR A 506 21.63 -17.63 -0.11
C THR A 506 20.34 -18.27 -0.63
N SER A 507 19.80 -19.28 0.05
CA SER A 507 18.57 -20.00 -0.38
C SER A 507 17.34 -19.65 0.45
N ILE A 508 17.38 -19.85 1.77
CA ILE A 508 16.24 -19.70 2.68
C ILE A 508 16.26 -18.37 3.42
N GLY A 509 17.44 -17.91 3.82
CA GLY A 509 17.63 -16.67 4.57
C GLY A 509 16.93 -15.45 3.99
N PRO A 510 16.96 -15.21 2.67
CA PRO A 510 16.26 -14.08 2.04
C PRO A 510 14.75 -14.04 2.30
N TYR A 511 14.13 -15.20 2.47
CA TYR A 511 12.68 -15.32 2.70
C TYR A 511 12.29 -15.29 4.18
N ILE A 512 13.23 -15.62 5.09
CA ILE A 512 12.99 -15.59 6.54
C ILE A 512 13.20 -14.19 7.12
N PHE A 513 14.27 -13.52 6.69
CA PHE A 513 14.69 -12.23 7.24
C PHE A 513 14.37 -11.05 6.31
N ASN A 514 13.33 -11.18 5.50
CA ASN A 514 12.91 -10.06 4.67
C ASN A 514 12.37 -8.92 5.56
N LEU A 515 13.23 -7.95 5.80
CA LEU A 515 12.95 -6.78 6.65
C LEU A 515 12.50 -5.55 5.83
N PHE A 516 12.38 -5.68 4.49
CA PHE A 516 12.10 -4.58 3.57
C PHE A 516 10.92 -4.84 2.66
#